data_9d02d38485b9366a65905ec7dffa4be4
#
_entry.id   9d02d38485b9366a65905ec7dffa4be4
#
_cell.length_a   1.000
_cell.length_b   1.000
_cell.length_c   1.000
_cell.angle_alpha   90.00
_cell.angle_beta   90.00
_cell.angle_gamma   90.00
#
_symmetry.space_group_name_H-M   'P 1'
#
loop_
_entity.id
_entity.type
_entity.pdbx_description
1 polymer ?
#
loop_
_entity_poly.entity_id
_entity_poly.type
_entity_poly.pdbx_seq_one_letter_code
_entity_poly.pdbx_strand_id
1 'polypeptide(L)'
;MRLDKFLVEMGKGSRSQIKEMAKKGRIQVNGTVIKATDGKIDPEKDVVLLDGQPVSYAHTEYFMLNKPAGTVSATEDGKYPTVISLIDAALRKDLFPVGRLDLDTEGLLLITNDGAMAHELLSPKKHVDKIYLAYIEGTLPKDAKKQMQEGLIIEEGVKTLPAELVILDPPAGMKEGLTAVSLRIHEGKFHQVKRMFEAVGCRVIYLKRLSMGSLVLDETLAPGEYRRLTDDELRALKGEEVSSLENSSPLAGKKAFLFDLDGTLTDPKEGITKSVRHALKAYNIGLTCPPDLQKAIEGMSFSETAAYFKKRFALEASLEEIKADWISMSIEKYRSQVPPKPGTEAFLSWAAKQN
;
A
#
# COMPACT_ATOMS: atom_id res chain seq x y z
N MET A 1 -21.92 25.78 -6.21
CA MET A 1 -21.37 26.34 -4.95
C MET A 1 -20.98 27.80 -5.12
N ARG A 2 -20.59 28.57 -4.07
CA ARG A 2 -20.05 29.94 -4.25
C ARG A 2 -18.63 29.87 -4.79
N LEU A 3 -18.29 30.82 -5.69
CA LEU A 3 -16.94 30.87 -6.31
C LEU A 3 -15.82 31.09 -5.28
N ASP A 4 -16.06 31.94 -4.26
CA ASP A 4 -15.06 32.14 -3.19
C ASP A 4 -14.83 30.85 -2.39
N LYS A 5 -15.89 30.08 -2.10
CA LYS A 5 -15.78 28.80 -1.42
C LYS A 5 -15.01 27.79 -2.28
N PHE A 6 -15.34 27.68 -3.57
CA PHE A 6 -14.64 26.81 -4.53
C PHE A 6 -13.13 27.08 -4.53
N LEU A 7 -12.72 28.35 -4.70
CA LEU A 7 -11.30 28.70 -4.79
C LEU A 7 -10.55 28.50 -3.47
N VAL A 8 -11.21 28.73 -2.32
CA VAL A 8 -10.63 28.43 -1.00
C VAL A 8 -10.41 26.94 -0.82
N GLU A 9 -11.42 26.12 -1.15
CA GLU A 9 -11.32 24.66 -1.06
C GLU A 9 -10.24 24.09 -1.97
N MET A 10 -10.05 24.67 -3.15
CA MET A 10 -8.97 24.33 -4.09
C MET A 10 -7.62 24.97 -3.72
N GLY A 11 -7.49 25.54 -2.52
CA GLY A 11 -6.22 26.05 -1.98
C GLY A 11 -5.64 27.26 -2.69
N LYS A 12 -6.47 28.04 -3.40
CA LYS A 12 -6.01 29.20 -4.18
C LYS A 12 -5.82 30.46 -3.33
N GLY A 13 -6.13 30.40 -2.05
CA GLY A 13 -5.91 31.47 -1.08
C GLY A 13 -7.05 31.59 -0.07
N SER A 14 -6.90 32.51 0.90
CA SER A 14 -7.97 32.86 1.84
C SER A 14 -9.09 33.63 1.12
N ARG A 15 -10.28 33.70 1.73
CA ARG A 15 -11.41 34.46 1.17
C ARG A 15 -11.06 35.92 0.86
N SER A 16 -10.26 36.59 1.71
CA SER A 16 -9.79 37.94 1.46
C SER A 16 -8.86 38.03 0.25
N GLN A 17 -7.91 37.13 0.15
CA GLN A 17 -6.99 37.06 -1.01
C GLN A 17 -7.75 36.80 -2.32
N ILE A 18 -8.72 35.87 -2.31
CA ILE A 18 -9.53 35.58 -3.50
C ILE A 18 -10.36 36.81 -3.94
N LYS A 19 -10.93 37.55 -2.99
CA LYS A 19 -11.60 38.82 -3.31
C LYS A 19 -10.68 39.85 -3.94
N GLU A 20 -9.44 39.94 -3.48
CA GLU A 20 -8.43 40.81 -4.08
C GLU A 20 -8.03 40.35 -5.50
N MET A 21 -7.84 39.05 -5.69
CA MET A 21 -7.54 38.48 -7.00
C MET A 21 -8.67 38.77 -8.01
N ALA A 22 -9.93 38.66 -7.58
CA ALA A 22 -11.07 38.98 -8.43
C ALA A 22 -11.11 40.47 -8.81
N LYS A 23 -10.90 41.37 -7.84
CA LYS A 23 -10.81 42.81 -8.11
C LYS A 23 -9.74 43.15 -9.14
N LYS A 24 -8.59 42.42 -9.10
CA LYS A 24 -7.48 42.57 -10.04
C LYS A 24 -7.74 41.88 -11.39
N GLY A 25 -8.91 41.29 -11.61
CA GLY A 25 -9.28 40.64 -12.87
C GLY A 25 -8.58 39.31 -13.16
N ARG A 26 -8.00 38.66 -12.13
CA ARG A 26 -7.22 37.42 -12.26
C ARG A 26 -8.09 36.17 -12.36
N ILE A 27 -9.41 36.28 -12.04
CA ILE A 27 -10.33 35.15 -12.02
C ILE A 27 -11.30 35.27 -13.19
N GLN A 28 -11.44 34.16 -13.93
CA GLN A 28 -12.41 34.04 -15.02
C GLN A 28 -13.30 32.82 -14.78
N VAL A 29 -14.57 32.94 -15.17
CA VAL A 29 -15.53 31.82 -15.22
C VAL A 29 -16.14 31.80 -16.60
N ASN A 30 -16.03 30.69 -17.29
CA ASN A 30 -16.52 30.50 -18.66
C ASN A 30 -16.04 31.61 -19.62
N GLY A 31 -14.77 32.03 -19.51
CA GLY A 31 -14.16 33.06 -20.33
C GLY A 31 -14.48 34.50 -19.89
N THR A 32 -15.35 34.71 -18.90
CA THR A 32 -15.73 36.03 -18.40
C THR A 32 -14.94 36.39 -17.15
N VAL A 33 -14.30 37.56 -17.12
CA VAL A 33 -13.60 38.07 -15.94
C VAL A 33 -14.59 38.39 -14.81
N ILE A 34 -14.36 37.79 -13.64
CA ILE A 34 -15.21 37.96 -12.47
C ILE A 34 -14.56 38.92 -11.48
N LYS A 35 -15.26 39.98 -11.08
CA LYS A 35 -14.80 40.95 -10.07
C LYS A 35 -15.43 40.74 -8.68
N ALA A 36 -16.52 39.98 -8.60
CA ALA A 36 -17.22 39.64 -7.35
C ALA A 36 -17.28 38.12 -7.21
N THR A 37 -16.92 37.60 -6.03
CA THR A 37 -16.70 36.16 -5.79
C THR A 37 -17.84 35.46 -5.05
N ASP A 38 -18.96 36.17 -4.81
CA ASP A 38 -20.16 35.68 -4.15
C ASP A 38 -21.14 34.95 -5.09
N GLY A 39 -20.89 35.03 -6.40
CA GLY A 39 -21.65 34.32 -7.41
C GLY A 39 -21.57 32.80 -7.24
N LYS A 40 -22.67 32.13 -7.61
CA LYS A 40 -22.73 30.65 -7.64
C LYS A 40 -22.14 30.14 -8.94
N ILE A 41 -21.39 29.06 -8.84
CA ILE A 41 -20.89 28.28 -9.97
C ILE A 41 -21.30 26.80 -9.81
N ASP A 42 -21.35 26.10 -10.91
CA ASP A 42 -21.41 24.63 -10.97
C ASP A 42 -20.00 24.09 -11.18
N PRO A 43 -19.35 23.52 -10.14
CA PRO A 43 -17.96 23.07 -10.24
C PRO A 43 -17.71 21.97 -11.29
N GLU A 44 -18.76 21.27 -11.73
CA GLU A 44 -18.65 20.18 -12.69
C GLU A 44 -18.81 20.67 -14.15
N LYS A 45 -19.42 21.84 -14.33
CA LYS A 45 -19.72 22.39 -15.66
C LYS A 45 -18.98 23.66 -15.97
N ASP A 46 -18.76 24.50 -14.96
CA ASP A 46 -18.14 25.82 -15.17
C ASP A 46 -16.63 25.72 -15.19
N VAL A 47 -16.01 26.30 -16.20
CA VAL A 47 -14.57 26.39 -16.34
C VAL A 47 -14.08 27.62 -15.56
N VAL A 48 -13.39 27.39 -14.44
CA VAL A 48 -12.81 28.45 -13.62
C VAL A 48 -11.31 28.55 -13.92
N LEU A 49 -10.86 29.76 -14.29
CA LEU A 49 -9.45 30.05 -14.49
C LEU A 49 -8.95 31.03 -13.42
N LEU A 50 -7.76 30.80 -12.91
CA LEU A 50 -6.99 31.75 -12.10
C LEU A 50 -5.67 32.02 -12.82
N ASP A 51 -5.40 33.30 -13.13
CA ASP A 51 -4.25 33.72 -13.92
C ASP A 51 -4.11 32.96 -15.27
N GLY A 52 -5.24 32.67 -15.91
CA GLY A 52 -5.30 31.91 -17.15
C GLY A 52 -5.11 30.40 -17.00
N GLN A 53 -4.84 29.89 -15.80
CA GLN A 53 -4.70 28.47 -15.54
C GLN A 53 -6.00 27.85 -15.00
N PRO A 54 -6.42 26.69 -15.52
CA PRO A 54 -7.64 26.02 -15.05
C PRO A 54 -7.50 25.58 -13.60
N VAL A 55 -8.56 25.77 -12.83
CA VAL A 55 -8.69 25.26 -11.46
C VAL A 55 -9.61 24.05 -11.51
N SER A 56 -9.01 22.86 -11.43
CA SER A 56 -9.76 21.60 -11.36
C SER A 56 -10.48 21.45 -10.05
N TYR A 57 -11.72 20.95 -10.08
CA TYR A 57 -12.48 20.66 -8.88
C TYR A 57 -12.27 19.22 -8.45
N ALA A 58 -12.04 19.02 -7.16
CA ALA A 58 -12.06 17.71 -6.53
C ALA A 58 -13.07 17.73 -5.38
N HIS A 59 -14.11 16.88 -5.44
CA HIS A 59 -15.12 16.79 -4.39
C HIS A 59 -14.55 16.24 -3.11
N THR A 60 -14.00 15.03 -3.21
CA THR A 60 -13.34 14.31 -2.13
C THR A 60 -12.05 13.70 -2.66
N GLU A 61 -11.04 13.69 -1.82
CA GLU A 61 -9.78 13.04 -2.12
C GLU A 61 -9.48 12.00 -1.04
N TYR A 62 -8.88 10.92 -1.46
CA TYR A 62 -8.51 9.81 -0.57
C TYR A 62 -7.10 9.36 -0.92
N PHE A 63 -6.21 9.44 0.06
CA PHE A 63 -4.82 9.03 -0.10
C PHE A 63 -4.46 7.97 0.94
N MET A 64 -3.83 6.91 0.48
CA MET A 64 -3.10 5.97 1.32
C MET A 64 -1.70 6.53 1.52
N LEU A 65 -1.33 6.78 2.75
CA LEU A 65 0.02 7.21 3.14
C LEU A 65 0.67 6.08 3.94
N ASN A 66 1.90 5.71 3.56
CA ASN A 66 2.79 4.97 4.46
C ASN A 66 3.47 5.99 5.38
N LYS A 67 2.80 6.30 6.50
CA LYS A 67 3.27 7.30 7.44
C LYS A 67 4.68 6.95 7.96
N PRO A 68 5.66 7.84 7.85
CA PRO A 68 6.97 7.63 8.44
C PRO A 68 6.97 7.98 9.94
N ALA A 69 7.91 7.41 10.69
CA ALA A 69 8.21 7.91 12.03
C ALA A 69 8.68 9.38 11.98
N GLY A 70 8.47 10.10 13.06
CA GLY A 70 8.85 11.52 13.16
C GLY A 70 7.84 12.52 12.61
N THR A 71 6.69 12.07 12.07
CA THR A 71 5.58 12.93 11.63
C THR A 71 4.37 12.78 12.55
N VAL A 72 3.63 13.87 12.76
CA VAL A 72 2.40 13.84 13.57
C VAL A 72 1.15 13.67 12.71
N SER A 73 0.19 12.87 13.19
CA SER A 73 -1.13 12.69 12.57
C SER A 73 -2.04 13.90 12.90
N ALA A 74 -1.71 15.05 12.34
CA ALA A 74 -2.42 16.32 12.52
C ALA A 74 -2.43 17.09 11.19
N THR A 75 -3.32 18.09 11.10
CA THR A 75 -3.35 19.04 9.97
C THR A 75 -2.30 20.13 10.11
N GLU A 76 -2.05 20.55 11.34
CA GLU A 76 -1.06 21.57 11.69
C GLU A 76 -0.35 21.16 12.99
N ASP A 77 0.92 21.48 13.10
CA ASP A 77 1.72 21.31 14.32
C ASP A 77 2.86 22.33 14.34
N GLY A 78 3.16 22.88 15.53
CA GLY A 78 4.20 23.90 15.67
C GLY A 78 5.62 23.35 15.82
N LYS A 79 5.79 22.03 15.99
CA LYS A 79 7.09 21.42 16.33
C LYS A 79 7.51 20.34 15.33
N TYR A 80 6.58 19.52 14.86
CA TYR A 80 6.84 18.37 14.02
C TYR A 80 6.20 18.52 12.64
N PRO A 81 6.80 17.96 11.59
CA PRO A 81 6.14 17.89 10.29
C PRO A 81 4.84 17.08 10.43
N THR A 82 3.81 17.52 9.73
CA THR A 82 2.50 16.86 9.74
C THR A 82 2.38 15.88 8.59
N VAL A 83 1.50 14.89 8.73
CA VAL A 83 1.18 13.95 7.65
C VAL A 83 0.57 14.63 6.43
N ILE A 84 -0.09 15.79 6.61
CA ILE A 84 -0.66 16.57 5.51
C ILE A 84 0.43 17.24 4.68
N SER A 85 1.53 17.66 5.29
CA SER A 85 2.64 18.28 4.56
C SER A 85 3.37 17.32 3.60
N LEU A 86 3.13 16.01 3.71
CA LEU A 86 3.67 15.00 2.82
C LEU A 86 2.84 14.81 1.53
N ILE A 87 1.60 15.33 1.48
CA ILE A 87 0.68 15.12 0.35
C ILE A 87 0.73 16.34 -0.58
N ASP A 88 1.71 16.38 -1.46
CA ASP A 88 1.92 17.49 -2.39
C ASP A 88 0.98 17.48 -3.61
N ALA A 89 0.50 16.29 -4.03
CA ALA A 89 -0.46 16.14 -5.14
C ALA A 89 -1.91 16.45 -4.78
N ALA A 90 -2.18 16.92 -3.54
CA ALA A 90 -3.53 17.25 -3.11
C ALA A 90 -4.07 18.50 -3.83
N LEU A 91 -5.28 18.41 -4.35
CA LEU A 91 -6.03 19.55 -4.89
C LEU A 91 -6.78 20.28 -3.77
N ARG A 92 -7.20 19.55 -2.74
CA ARG A 92 -7.93 20.05 -1.57
C ARG A 92 -6.98 20.52 -0.46
N LYS A 93 -7.38 21.54 0.28
CA LYS A 93 -6.64 22.03 1.46
C LYS A 93 -7.29 21.65 2.79
N ASP A 94 -8.46 21.05 2.75
CA ASP A 94 -9.24 20.61 3.91
C ASP A 94 -9.04 19.12 4.22
N LEU A 95 -7.91 18.55 3.78
CA LEU A 95 -7.53 17.17 4.10
C LEU A 95 -7.20 17.02 5.58
N PHE A 96 -7.52 15.86 6.13
CA PHE A 96 -7.16 15.46 7.48
C PHE A 96 -6.88 13.96 7.57
N PRO A 97 -6.11 13.50 8.55
CA PRO A 97 -5.85 12.09 8.76
C PRO A 97 -7.06 11.38 9.41
N VAL A 98 -7.40 10.19 8.91
CA VAL A 98 -8.42 9.32 9.50
C VAL A 98 -7.81 8.53 10.64
N GLY A 99 -8.01 9.03 11.84
CA GLY A 99 -7.39 8.53 13.05
C GLY A 99 -5.97 9.06 13.24
N ARG A 100 -5.33 8.56 14.28
CA ARG A 100 -4.00 9.02 14.69
C ARG A 100 -3.09 7.82 14.90
N LEU A 101 -1.90 7.89 14.34
CA LEU A 101 -0.74 7.09 14.70
C LEU A 101 0.19 7.97 15.51
N ASP A 102 0.87 7.38 16.47
CA ASP A 102 1.85 8.09 17.31
C ASP A 102 3.01 8.64 16.47
N LEU A 103 3.79 9.53 17.02
CA LEU A 103 4.93 10.16 16.34
C LEU A 103 5.92 9.12 15.79
N ASP A 104 6.20 8.09 16.56
CA ASP A 104 7.12 6.99 16.25
C ASP A 104 6.46 5.77 15.58
N THR A 105 5.15 5.78 15.42
CA THR A 105 4.40 4.70 14.75
C THR A 105 4.34 4.95 13.24
N GLU A 106 4.62 3.92 12.47
CA GLU A 106 4.63 3.93 11.01
C GLU A 106 3.40 3.28 10.39
N GLY A 107 3.32 3.32 9.06
CA GLY A 107 2.43 2.51 8.25
C GLY A 107 1.17 3.19 7.78
N LEU A 108 0.14 2.40 7.50
CA LEU A 108 -1.08 2.83 6.83
C LEU A 108 -1.78 3.96 7.57
N LEU A 109 -1.91 5.10 6.91
CA LEU A 109 -2.77 6.20 7.33
C LEU A 109 -3.59 6.69 6.14
N LEU A 110 -4.92 6.69 6.29
CA LEU A 110 -5.83 7.26 5.31
C LEU A 110 -5.89 8.78 5.52
N ILE A 111 -5.72 9.54 4.45
CA ILE A 111 -5.86 11.01 4.41
C ILE A 111 -7.03 11.34 3.48
N THR A 112 -7.97 12.14 3.95
CA THR A 112 -9.17 12.51 3.17
C THR A 112 -9.78 13.82 3.69
N ASN A 113 -10.74 14.35 2.95
CA ASN A 113 -11.65 15.40 3.40
C ASN A 113 -13.11 14.88 3.59
N ASP A 114 -13.31 13.56 3.56
CA ASP A 114 -14.60 12.93 3.81
C ASP A 114 -14.81 12.66 5.30
N GLY A 115 -15.47 13.62 5.99
CA GLY A 115 -15.76 13.50 7.42
C GLY A 115 -16.73 12.36 7.75
N ALA A 116 -17.65 12.01 6.84
CA ALA A 116 -18.62 10.95 7.07
C ALA A 116 -17.93 9.58 7.09
N MET A 117 -17.11 9.31 6.09
CA MET A 117 -16.30 8.07 6.02
C MET A 117 -15.33 7.98 7.20
N ALA A 118 -14.65 9.07 7.53
CA ALA A 118 -13.73 9.10 8.67
C ALA A 118 -14.45 8.75 9.98
N HIS A 119 -15.65 9.29 10.19
CA HIS A 119 -16.46 8.98 11.36
C HIS A 119 -16.86 7.49 11.41
N GLU A 120 -17.22 6.89 10.29
CA GLU A 120 -17.55 5.45 10.24
C GLU A 120 -16.34 4.59 10.57
N LEU A 121 -15.17 4.87 9.98
CA LEU A 121 -13.95 4.10 10.20
C LEU A 121 -13.39 4.23 11.63
N LEU A 122 -13.63 5.35 12.30
CA LEU A 122 -13.13 5.63 13.64
C LEU A 122 -14.13 5.30 14.75
N SER A 123 -15.40 5.10 14.41
CA SER A 123 -16.45 4.82 15.38
C SER A 123 -16.19 3.51 16.14
N PRO A 124 -16.11 3.54 17.49
CA PRO A 124 -15.92 2.32 18.28
C PRO A 124 -17.05 1.29 18.06
N LYS A 125 -18.26 1.76 17.70
CA LYS A 125 -19.43 0.89 17.46
C LYS A 125 -19.31 0.06 16.18
N LYS A 126 -18.48 0.48 15.23
CA LYS A 126 -18.28 -0.20 13.95
C LYS A 126 -17.23 -1.31 14.03
N HIS A 127 -16.46 -1.37 15.12
CA HIS A 127 -15.43 -2.40 15.35
C HIS A 127 -14.48 -2.60 14.18
N VAL A 128 -14.09 -1.50 13.51
CA VAL A 128 -13.21 -1.55 12.35
C VAL A 128 -11.84 -2.11 12.75
N ASP A 129 -11.48 -3.22 12.14
CA ASP A 129 -10.22 -3.92 12.39
C ASP A 129 -9.01 -3.05 12.06
N LYS A 130 -8.00 -3.13 12.88
CA LYS A 130 -6.69 -2.54 12.66
C LYS A 130 -5.62 -3.58 12.98
N ILE A 131 -4.78 -3.89 12.01
CA ILE A 131 -3.70 -4.87 12.18
C ILE A 131 -2.38 -4.12 12.25
N TYR A 132 -1.60 -4.47 13.26
CA TYR A 132 -0.29 -3.89 13.51
C TYR A 132 0.79 -4.97 13.50
N LEU A 133 1.91 -4.67 12.85
CA LEU A 133 3.18 -5.36 13.08
C LEU A 133 3.88 -4.65 14.23
N ALA A 134 4.34 -5.40 15.21
CA ALA A 134 5.17 -4.87 16.27
C ALA A 134 6.42 -5.73 16.49
N TYR A 135 7.53 -5.08 16.83
CA TYR A 135 8.70 -5.74 17.39
C TYR A 135 8.73 -5.39 18.86
N ILE A 136 8.73 -6.42 19.70
CA ILE A 136 8.66 -6.28 21.15
C ILE A 136 9.92 -6.83 21.81
N GLU A 137 10.34 -6.16 22.85
CA GLU A 137 11.39 -6.58 23.77
C GLU A 137 10.77 -7.13 25.04
N GLY A 138 11.35 -8.18 25.61
CA GLY A 138 10.83 -8.87 26.77
C GLY A 138 10.30 -10.26 26.44
N THR A 139 9.92 -11.00 27.46
CA THR A 139 9.40 -12.37 27.31
C THR A 139 7.88 -12.37 27.39
N LEU A 140 7.24 -12.72 26.31
CA LEU A 140 5.77 -12.88 26.27
C LEU A 140 5.37 -14.02 27.24
N PRO A 141 4.42 -13.78 28.15
CA PRO A 141 3.80 -14.84 28.94
C PRO A 141 3.19 -15.92 28.04
N LYS A 142 3.22 -17.18 28.49
CA LYS A 142 2.65 -18.30 27.72
C LYS A 142 1.16 -18.12 27.42
N ASP A 143 0.44 -17.43 28.27
CA ASP A 143 -0.98 -17.12 28.16
C ASP A 143 -1.27 -15.73 27.56
N ALA A 144 -0.27 -15.00 27.04
CA ALA A 144 -0.44 -13.67 26.47
C ALA A 144 -1.54 -13.60 25.41
N LYS A 145 -1.64 -14.63 24.54
CA LYS A 145 -2.71 -14.71 23.53
C LYS A 145 -4.09 -14.73 24.19
N LYS A 146 -4.25 -15.53 25.24
CA LYS A 146 -5.51 -15.64 25.99
C LYS A 146 -5.84 -14.32 26.69
N GLN A 147 -4.87 -13.70 27.34
CA GLN A 147 -5.05 -12.41 28.01
C GLN A 147 -5.49 -11.32 27.02
N MET A 148 -4.88 -11.26 25.80
CA MET A 148 -5.27 -10.34 24.74
C MET A 148 -6.71 -10.60 24.25
N GLN A 149 -7.10 -11.88 24.10
CA GLN A 149 -8.46 -12.27 23.70
C GLN A 149 -9.53 -11.94 24.76
N GLU A 150 -9.17 -11.96 26.03
CA GLU A 150 -10.08 -11.58 27.13
C GLU A 150 -10.15 -10.05 27.32
N GLY A 151 -9.24 -9.31 26.71
CA GLY A 151 -9.05 -7.88 26.90
C GLY A 151 -8.24 -7.55 28.14
N LEU A 152 -7.32 -6.62 28.00
CA LEU A 152 -6.37 -6.21 29.03
C LEU A 152 -6.80 -4.92 29.72
N ILE A 153 -6.45 -4.78 30.98
CA ILE A 153 -6.53 -3.51 31.69
C ILE A 153 -5.23 -2.76 31.39
N ILE A 154 -5.32 -1.68 30.59
CA ILE A 154 -4.17 -0.88 30.14
C ILE A 154 -3.98 0.42 30.92
N GLU A 155 -4.99 0.79 31.71
CA GLU A 155 -5.02 1.99 32.56
C GLU A 155 -6.08 1.75 33.64
N GLU A 156 -6.02 2.48 34.75
CA GLU A 156 -7.02 2.31 35.84
C GLU A 156 -8.44 2.53 35.29
N GLY A 157 -9.28 1.51 35.43
CA GLY A 157 -10.66 1.48 34.94
C GLY A 157 -10.82 1.33 33.42
N VAL A 158 -9.73 1.22 32.64
CA VAL A 158 -9.78 1.11 31.17
C VAL A 158 -9.43 -0.32 30.73
N LYS A 159 -10.44 -1.10 30.38
CA LYS A 159 -10.27 -2.42 29.75
C LYS A 159 -10.34 -2.29 28.22
N THR A 160 -9.45 -3.03 27.52
CA THR A 160 -9.51 -3.12 26.06
C THR A 160 -10.60 -4.08 25.60
N LEU A 161 -11.06 -3.92 24.37
CA LEU A 161 -11.78 -4.96 23.66
C LEU A 161 -10.86 -6.16 23.43
N PRO A 162 -11.43 -7.36 23.18
CA PRO A 162 -10.68 -8.52 22.72
C PRO A 162 -9.75 -8.18 21.55
N ALA A 163 -8.56 -8.74 21.58
CA ALA A 163 -7.56 -8.57 20.54
C ALA A 163 -6.94 -9.92 20.14
N GLU A 164 -6.53 -10.04 18.90
CA GLU A 164 -5.90 -11.25 18.38
C GLU A 164 -4.40 -11.05 18.24
N LEU A 165 -3.62 -11.85 18.97
CA LEU A 165 -2.16 -11.84 18.94
C LEU A 165 -1.63 -13.05 18.18
N VAL A 166 -0.78 -12.80 17.17
CA VAL A 166 -0.04 -13.84 16.43
C VAL A 166 1.44 -13.56 16.57
N ILE A 167 2.20 -14.56 16.99
CA ILE A 167 3.66 -14.52 17.01
C ILE A 167 4.14 -14.87 15.60
N LEU A 168 5.00 -14.06 15.04
CA LEU A 168 5.53 -14.20 13.68
C LEU A 168 6.94 -14.75 13.71
N ASP A 169 7.36 -15.37 12.62
CA ASP A 169 8.76 -15.68 12.41
C ASP A 169 9.56 -14.37 12.30
N PRO A 170 10.76 -14.30 12.90
CA PRO A 170 11.55 -13.10 12.86
C PRO A 170 11.99 -12.79 11.42
N PRO A 171 11.74 -11.57 10.92
CA PRO A 171 12.19 -11.18 9.59
C PRO A 171 13.72 -11.16 9.54
N ALA A 172 14.28 -11.37 8.34
CA ALA A 172 15.72 -11.33 8.12
C ALA A 172 16.32 -9.99 8.60
N GLY A 173 17.36 -10.06 9.42
CA GLY A 173 18.04 -8.88 9.97
C GLY A 173 17.38 -8.27 11.20
N MET A 174 16.35 -8.88 11.76
CA MET A 174 15.80 -8.43 13.05
C MET A 174 16.84 -8.58 14.15
N LYS A 175 16.91 -7.57 15.03
CA LYS A 175 17.86 -7.56 16.16
C LYS A 175 17.55 -8.72 17.10
N GLU A 176 18.60 -9.37 17.58
CA GLU A 176 18.50 -10.45 18.57
C GLU A 176 17.82 -9.97 19.86
N GLY A 177 17.01 -10.82 20.48
CA GLY A 177 16.26 -10.49 21.70
C GLY A 177 14.91 -9.79 21.45
N LEU A 178 14.52 -9.54 20.19
CA LEU A 178 13.20 -9.05 19.85
C LEU A 178 12.28 -10.19 19.38
N THR A 179 10.98 -10.03 19.60
CA THR A 179 9.95 -10.91 19.05
C THR A 179 9.08 -10.14 18.07
N ALA A 180 8.88 -10.67 16.87
CA ALA A 180 7.95 -10.12 15.90
C ALA A 180 6.53 -10.63 16.17
N VAL A 181 5.56 -9.74 16.17
CA VAL A 181 4.16 -10.08 16.42
C VAL A 181 3.23 -9.29 15.52
N SER A 182 2.07 -9.90 15.18
CA SER A 182 0.92 -9.23 14.60
C SER A 182 -0.16 -9.11 15.68
N LEU A 183 -0.72 -7.91 15.81
CA LEU A 183 -1.83 -7.64 16.74
C LEU A 183 -3.00 -7.03 15.97
N ARG A 184 -4.18 -7.69 16.04
CA ARG A 184 -5.44 -7.16 15.54
C ARG A 184 -6.24 -6.58 16.68
N ILE A 185 -6.69 -5.34 16.54
CA ILE A 185 -7.57 -4.64 17.49
C ILE A 185 -8.76 -4.05 16.76
N HIS A 186 -9.88 -3.83 17.48
CA HIS A 186 -11.16 -3.33 16.95
C HIS A 186 -11.51 -1.92 17.46
N GLU A 187 -10.58 -1.26 18.12
CA GLU A 187 -10.72 0.08 18.71
C GLU A 187 -9.43 0.88 18.54
N GLY A 188 -9.30 2.03 19.15
CA GLY A 188 -8.10 2.85 19.07
C GLY A 188 -7.98 3.80 20.26
N LYS A 189 -7.65 3.27 21.45
CA LYS A 189 -7.35 4.06 22.63
C LYS A 189 -5.94 4.68 22.52
N PHE A 190 -5.69 5.70 23.32
CA PHE A 190 -4.40 6.37 23.35
C PHE A 190 -3.26 5.40 23.67
N HIS A 191 -2.28 5.29 22.76
CA HIS A 191 -1.12 4.38 22.81
C HIS A 191 -1.52 2.91 23.08
N GLN A 192 -2.70 2.47 22.62
CA GLN A 192 -3.30 1.20 23.02
C GLN A 192 -2.37 0.01 22.83
N VAL A 193 -1.77 -0.17 21.65
CA VAL A 193 -0.91 -1.31 21.36
C VAL A 193 0.29 -1.36 22.31
N LYS A 194 0.95 -0.21 22.52
CA LYS A 194 2.10 -0.10 23.44
C LYS A 194 1.72 -0.49 24.86
N ARG A 195 0.61 0.08 25.38
CA ARG A 195 0.10 -0.20 26.71
C ARG A 195 -0.36 -1.66 26.89
N MET A 196 -0.92 -2.28 25.85
CA MET A 196 -1.29 -3.70 25.90
C MET A 196 -0.05 -4.58 26.07
N PHE A 197 1.06 -4.28 25.37
CA PHE A 197 2.29 -5.03 25.56
C PHE A 197 2.96 -4.71 26.92
N GLU A 198 2.91 -3.48 27.38
CA GLU A 198 3.36 -3.11 28.72
C GLU A 198 2.62 -3.88 29.82
N ALA A 199 1.30 -4.05 29.68
CA ALA A 199 0.47 -4.80 30.63
C ALA A 199 0.84 -6.29 30.70
N VAL A 200 1.46 -6.86 29.68
CA VAL A 200 1.98 -8.24 29.67
C VAL A 200 3.51 -8.31 29.88
N GLY A 201 4.12 -7.21 30.34
CA GLY A 201 5.55 -7.16 30.68
C GLY A 201 6.50 -7.03 29.51
N CYS A 202 6.04 -6.60 28.33
CA CYS A 202 6.83 -6.39 27.14
C CYS A 202 6.85 -4.91 26.73
N ARG A 203 7.87 -4.49 26.01
CA ARG A 203 8.01 -3.14 25.46
C ARG A 203 7.98 -3.16 23.95
N VAL A 204 7.15 -2.32 23.31
CA VAL A 204 7.14 -2.15 21.86
C VAL A 204 8.33 -1.27 21.46
N ILE A 205 9.18 -1.80 20.60
CA ILE A 205 10.37 -1.13 20.04
C ILE A 205 10.08 -0.58 18.64
N TYR A 206 9.24 -1.26 17.87
CA TYR A 206 8.80 -0.85 16.54
C TYR A 206 7.32 -1.13 16.39
N LEU A 207 6.59 -0.22 15.75
CA LEU A 207 5.16 -0.37 15.51
C LEU A 207 4.79 0.17 14.13
N LYS A 208 4.12 -0.67 13.34
CA LYS A 208 3.64 -0.32 12.00
C LYS A 208 2.21 -0.81 11.81
N ARG A 209 1.30 0.07 11.40
CA ARG A 209 -0.06 -0.34 11.03
C ARG A 209 -0.06 -0.87 9.60
N LEU A 210 -0.49 -2.12 9.43
CA LEU A 210 -0.56 -2.79 8.14
C LEU A 210 -1.91 -2.64 7.47
N SER A 211 -3.00 -2.61 8.24
CA SER A 211 -4.35 -2.49 7.69
C SER A 211 -5.31 -1.72 8.58
N MET A 212 -6.38 -1.21 7.99
CA MET A 212 -7.51 -0.58 8.67
C MET A 212 -8.80 -0.86 7.88
N GLY A 213 -9.72 -1.66 8.45
CA GLY A 213 -10.88 -2.16 7.73
C GLY A 213 -10.47 -2.96 6.50
N SER A 214 -11.04 -2.62 5.36
CA SER A 214 -10.70 -3.23 4.07
C SER A 214 -9.39 -2.75 3.46
N LEU A 215 -8.82 -1.64 3.95
CA LEU A 215 -7.54 -1.13 3.42
C LEU A 215 -6.35 -1.90 3.96
N VAL A 216 -5.48 -2.31 3.07
CA VAL A 216 -4.17 -2.90 3.36
C VAL A 216 -3.10 -1.97 2.82
N LEU A 217 -2.05 -1.76 3.60
CA LEU A 217 -0.91 -0.92 3.18
C LEU A 217 -0.29 -1.50 1.91
N ASP A 218 -0.14 -0.66 0.91
CA ASP A 218 0.58 -1.02 -0.31
C ASP A 218 2.08 -1.15 0.00
N GLU A 219 2.61 -2.34 -0.14
CA GLU A 219 4.00 -2.67 0.18
C GLU A 219 5.02 -1.97 -0.73
N THR A 220 4.57 -1.45 -1.88
CA THR A 220 5.43 -0.70 -2.80
C THR A 220 5.71 0.72 -2.32
N LEU A 221 4.89 1.24 -1.40
CA LEU A 221 5.09 2.57 -0.83
C LEU A 221 6.19 2.55 0.23
N ALA A 222 7.28 3.26 0.00
CA ALA A 222 8.28 3.52 1.02
C ALA A 222 7.72 4.44 2.14
N PRO A 223 8.33 4.46 3.34
CA PRO A 223 7.92 5.41 4.39
C PRO A 223 7.97 6.86 3.89
N GLY A 224 6.86 7.58 4.04
CA GLY A 224 6.66 8.95 3.54
C GLY A 224 6.01 9.02 2.17
N GLU A 225 5.94 7.93 1.43
CA GLU A 225 5.24 7.88 0.15
C GLU A 225 3.74 7.66 0.31
N TYR A 226 3.00 8.13 -0.66
CA TYR A 226 1.54 8.04 -0.70
C TYR A 226 1.05 7.81 -2.13
N ARG A 227 -0.17 7.32 -2.26
CA ARG A 227 -0.92 7.28 -3.51
C ARG A 227 -2.41 7.55 -3.28
N ARG A 228 -3.13 7.87 -4.33
CA ARG A 228 -4.60 7.87 -4.28
C ARG A 228 -5.12 6.46 -4.05
N LEU A 229 -6.27 6.35 -3.38
CA LEU A 229 -6.99 5.07 -3.35
C LEU A 229 -7.47 4.72 -4.75
N THR A 230 -7.50 3.43 -5.03
CA THR A 230 -8.19 2.89 -6.21
C THR A 230 -9.71 2.93 -6.00
N ASP A 231 -10.46 2.86 -7.10
CA ASP A 231 -11.93 2.81 -7.02
C ASP A 231 -12.41 1.59 -6.23
N ASP A 232 -11.74 0.46 -6.36
CA ASP A 232 -12.09 -0.77 -5.63
C ASP A 232 -11.81 -0.64 -4.13
N GLU A 233 -10.68 -0.04 -3.72
CA GLU A 233 -10.40 0.27 -2.32
C GLU A 233 -11.45 1.22 -1.74
N LEU A 234 -11.87 2.21 -2.51
CA LEU A 234 -12.88 3.17 -2.08
C LEU A 234 -14.27 2.53 -1.94
N ARG A 235 -14.67 1.67 -2.89
CA ARG A 235 -15.91 0.88 -2.79
C ARG A 235 -15.89 -0.04 -1.57
N ALA A 236 -14.80 -0.78 -1.39
CA ALA A 236 -14.64 -1.66 -0.25
C ALA A 236 -14.72 -0.91 1.10
N LEU A 237 -14.15 0.30 1.19
CA LEU A 237 -14.27 1.16 2.37
C LEU A 237 -15.70 1.61 2.63
N LYS A 238 -16.48 1.86 1.58
CA LYS A 238 -17.89 2.27 1.69
C LYS A 238 -18.83 1.11 2.02
N GLY A 239 -18.29 -0.13 2.10
CA GLY A 239 -19.13 -1.32 2.28
C GLY A 239 -20.03 -1.59 1.08
N GLU A 240 -19.74 -0.94 -0.04
CA GLU A 240 -20.34 -1.29 -1.31
C GLU A 240 -19.79 -2.67 -1.66
N GLU A 241 -20.66 -3.63 -1.97
CA GLU A 241 -20.17 -4.88 -2.54
C GLU A 241 -19.31 -4.48 -3.74
N VAL A 242 -18.01 -4.76 -3.63
CA VAL A 242 -17.18 -4.82 -4.81
C VAL A 242 -17.88 -5.88 -5.62
N SER A 243 -18.68 -5.42 -6.58
CA SER A 243 -19.47 -6.32 -7.41
C SER A 243 -18.47 -7.36 -7.87
N SER A 244 -18.66 -8.58 -7.37
CA SER A 244 -17.88 -9.72 -7.78
C SER A 244 -17.64 -9.52 -9.27
N LEU A 245 -16.45 -9.65 -9.73
CA LEU A 245 -15.95 -9.39 -11.11
C LEU A 245 -16.87 -9.90 -12.26
N GLU A 246 -18.11 -10.25 -11.94
CA GLU A 246 -19.07 -10.93 -12.80
C GLU A 246 -19.65 -10.06 -13.90
N ASN A 247 -19.66 -8.71 -13.81
CA ASN A 247 -20.35 -7.90 -14.82
C ASN A 247 -19.57 -6.74 -15.47
N SER A 248 -18.31 -6.48 -15.07
CA SER A 248 -17.45 -5.50 -15.76
C SER A 248 -15.98 -5.96 -15.88
N SER A 249 -15.72 -7.27 -15.74
CA SER A 249 -14.37 -7.80 -15.92
C SER A 249 -13.95 -7.54 -17.38
N PRO A 250 -12.79 -6.92 -17.63
CA PRO A 250 -12.20 -6.87 -18.96
C PRO A 250 -11.96 -8.27 -19.55
N LEU A 251 -12.17 -9.30 -18.72
CA LEU A 251 -12.04 -10.71 -19.06
C LEU A 251 -13.40 -11.35 -19.45
N ALA A 252 -14.54 -10.66 -19.25
CA ALA A 252 -15.86 -11.17 -19.61
C ALA A 252 -15.95 -11.47 -21.12
N GLY A 253 -16.41 -12.66 -21.47
CA GLY A 253 -16.54 -13.11 -22.86
C GLY A 253 -15.24 -13.55 -23.53
N LYS A 254 -14.09 -13.59 -22.84
CA LYS A 254 -12.85 -14.15 -23.34
C LYS A 254 -12.88 -15.67 -23.26
N LYS A 255 -12.47 -16.33 -24.34
CA LYS A 255 -12.43 -17.82 -24.43
C LYS A 255 -11.16 -18.43 -23.84
N ALA A 256 -10.12 -17.63 -23.63
CA ALA A 256 -8.86 -18.07 -23.06
C ALA A 256 -8.11 -16.87 -22.44
N PHE A 257 -7.28 -17.16 -21.45
CA PHE A 257 -6.41 -16.20 -20.79
C PHE A 257 -4.96 -16.68 -20.91
N LEU A 258 -4.08 -15.77 -21.31
CA LEU A 258 -2.64 -15.99 -21.31
C LEU A 258 -2.04 -15.11 -20.21
N PHE A 259 -1.33 -15.75 -19.30
CA PHE A 259 -0.63 -15.07 -18.21
C PHE A 259 0.86 -15.26 -18.35
N ASP A 260 1.61 -14.20 -18.16
CA ASP A 260 3.02 -14.31 -17.88
C ASP A 260 3.22 -14.96 -16.51
N LEU A 261 4.11 -15.95 -16.44
CA LEU A 261 4.31 -16.74 -15.22
C LEU A 261 5.27 -16.02 -14.27
N ASP A 262 6.42 -15.63 -14.82
CA ASP A 262 7.52 -15.08 -14.01
C ASP A 262 7.29 -13.61 -13.66
N GLY A 263 7.26 -13.33 -12.37
CA GLY A 263 6.97 -11.98 -11.91
C GLY A 263 5.48 -11.60 -11.92
N THR A 264 4.60 -12.35 -12.59
CA THR A 264 3.14 -12.15 -12.60
C THR A 264 2.43 -13.09 -11.64
N LEU A 265 2.55 -14.40 -11.83
CA LEU A 265 1.93 -15.43 -10.98
C LEU A 265 2.88 -16.01 -9.95
N THR A 266 4.18 -15.96 -10.20
CA THR A 266 5.22 -16.45 -9.30
C THR A 266 6.25 -15.36 -9.00
N ASP A 267 7.01 -15.51 -7.90
CA ASP A 267 8.14 -14.64 -7.56
C ASP A 267 9.46 -15.38 -7.83
N PRO A 268 10.06 -15.22 -9.01
CA PRO A 268 11.25 -15.95 -9.42
C PRO A 268 12.58 -15.32 -8.95
N LYS A 269 12.58 -14.21 -8.21
CA LYS A 269 13.80 -13.43 -7.89
C LYS A 269 14.97 -14.29 -7.39
N GLU A 270 14.70 -15.27 -6.54
CA GLU A 270 15.71 -16.25 -6.11
C GLU A 270 15.85 -17.43 -7.07
N GLY A 271 14.78 -17.84 -7.72
CA GLY A 271 14.71 -18.99 -8.62
C GLY A 271 15.57 -18.82 -9.86
N ILE A 272 15.52 -17.67 -10.52
CA ILE A 272 16.30 -17.39 -11.75
C ILE A 272 17.80 -17.45 -11.45
N THR A 273 18.28 -16.77 -10.38
CA THR A 273 19.69 -16.78 -10.00
C THR A 273 20.17 -18.19 -9.63
N LYS A 274 19.35 -18.98 -8.94
CA LYS A 274 19.64 -20.38 -8.61
C LYS A 274 19.58 -21.27 -9.84
N SER A 275 18.71 -21.01 -10.82
CA SER A 275 18.62 -21.76 -12.08
C SER A 275 19.82 -21.55 -12.97
N VAL A 276 20.32 -20.32 -13.09
CA VAL A 276 21.56 -20.01 -13.79
C VAL A 276 22.74 -20.74 -13.16
N ARG A 277 22.87 -20.74 -11.83
CA ARG A 277 23.95 -21.50 -11.13
C ARG A 277 23.83 -22.99 -11.35
N HIS A 278 22.65 -23.56 -11.40
CA HIS A 278 22.43 -24.97 -11.67
C HIS A 278 22.79 -25.34 -13.10
N ALA A 279 22.41 -24.51 -14.07
CA ALA A 279 22.80 -24.71 -15.46
C ALA A 279 24.33 -24.68 -15.62
N LEU A 280 25.01 -23.69 -15.01
CA LEU A 280 26.46 -23.61 -15.00
C LEU A 280 27.12 -24.86 -14.40
N LYS A 281 26.54 -25.42 -13.33
CA LYS A 281 27.00 -26.65 -12.68
C LYS A 281 26.75 -27.90 -13.56
N ALA A 282 25.59 -28.00 -14.18
CA ALA A 282 25.22 -29.11 -15.04
C ALA A 282 26.16 -29.24 -16.24
N TYR A 283 26.63 -28.12 -16.77
CA TYR A 283 27.59 -28.07 -17.88
C TYR A 283 29.05 -27.96 -17.43
N ASN A 284 29.33 -28.15 -16.15
CA ASN A 284 30.70 -28.14 -15.58
C ASN A 284 31.47 -26.81 -15.74
N ILE A 285 30.74 -25.66 -15.85
CA ILE A 285 31.30 -24.33 -16.14
C ILE A 285 31.83 -23.63 -14.87
N GLY A 286 31.66 -24.27 -13.70
CA GLY A 286 32.08 -23.70 -12.42
C GLY A 286 30.90 -23.31 -11.51
N LEU A 287 31.20 -22.95 -10.25
CA LEU A 287 30.20 -22.73 -9.21
C LEU A 287 29.74 -21.27 -9.06
N THR A 288 30.46 -20.32 -9.69
CA THR A 288 30.20 -18.88 -9.56
C THR A 288 29.63 -18.30 -10.85
N CYS A 289 28.44 -17.74 -10.76
CA CYS A 289 27.87 -16.97 -11.86
C CYS A 289 28.76 -15.72 -12.11
N PRO A 290 29.29 -15.52 -13.34
CA PRO A 290 30.04 -14.32 -13.65
C PRO A 290 29.20 -13.07 -13.37
N PRO A 291 29.75 -12.01 -12.73
CA PRO A 291 29.00 -10.83 -12.32
C PRO A 291 28.31 -10.10 -13.48
N ASP A 292 28.85 -10.21 -14.69
CA ASP A 292 28.35 -9.57 -15.89
C ASP A 292 27.28 -10.40 -16.64
N LEU A 293 27.10 -11.67 -16.25
CA LEU A 293 26.23 -12.59 -16.97
C LEU A 293 24.75 -12.15 -16.93
N GLN A 294 24.28 -11.78 -15.75
CA GLN A 294 22.89 -11.35 -15.57
C GLN A 294 22.55 -10.14 -16.46
N LYS A 295 23.44 -9.15 -16.48
CA LYS A 295 23.28 -7.96 -17.30
C LYS A 295 23.38 -8.27 -18.80
N ALA A 296 24.20 -9.25 -19.17
CA ALA A 296 24.39 -9.66 -20.56
C ALA A 296 23.19 -10.39 -21.18
N ILE A 297 22.39 -11.05 -20.34
CA ILE A 297 21.18 -11.81 -20.80
C ILE A 297 19.88 -11.06 -20.55
N GLU A 298 19.94 -9.88 -19.91
CA GLU A 298 18.76 -9.06 -19.64
C GLU A 298 18.08 -8.66 -20.94
N GLY A 299 16.77 -8.93 -21.04
CA GLY A 299 15.96 -8.65 -22.25
C GLY A 299 16.09 -9.64 -23.39
N MET A 300 16.93 -10.67 -23.26
CA MET A 300 17.03 -11.75 -24.25
C MET A 300 15.85 -12.73 -24.15
N SER A 301 15.36 -13.19 -25.29
CA SER A 301 14.44 -14.35 -25.34
C SER A 301 15.14 -15.62 -24.86
N PHE A 302 14.35 -16.63 -24.51
CA PHE A 302 14.87 -17.93 -24.07
C PHE A 302 15.84 -18.57 -25.08
N SER A 303 15.52 -18.47 -26.37
CA SER A 303 16.38 -18.98 -27.44
C SER A 303 17.67 -18.19 -27.60
N GLU A 304 17.61 -16.87 -27.49
CA GLU A 304 18.79 -15.98 -27.55
C GLU A 304 19.71 -16.24 -26.36
N THR A 305 19.12 -16.42 -25.16
CA THR A 305 19.88 -16.77 -23.97
C THR A 305 20.61 -18.09 -24.13
N ALA A 306 19.93 -19.13 -24.65
CA ALA A 306 20.56 -20.43 -24.92
C ALA A 306 21.71 -20.33 -25.95
N ALA A 307 21.52 -19.56 -27.03
CA ALA A 307 22.56 -19.31 -28.02
C ALA A 307 23.74 -18.54 -27.42
N TYR A 308 23.47 -17.54 -26.60
CA TYR A 308 24.50 -16.79 -25.87
C TYR A 308 25.33 -17.70 -24.95
N PHE A 309 24.67 -18.57 -24.16
CA PHE A 309 25.35 -19.54 -23.29
C PHE A 309 26.20 -20.50 -24.09
N LYS A 310 25.65 -21.10 -25.15
CA LYS A 310 26.42 -21.99 -26.03
C LYS A 310 27.69 -21.36 -26.54
N LYS A 311 27.61 -20.12 -27.03
CA LYS A 311 28.76 -19.38 -27.56
C LYS A 311 29.75 -18.98 -26.44
N ARG A 312 29.24 -18.44 -25.32
CA ARG A 312 30.10 -17.90 -24.26
C ARG A 312 30.89 -18.99 -23.52
N PHE A 313 30.27 -20.14 -23.33
CA PHE A 313 30.86 -21.26 -22.57
C PHE A 313 31.33 -22.41 -23.45
N ALA A 314 31.32 -22.22 -24.77
CA ALA A 314 31.75 -23.20 -25.78
C ALA A 314 31.11 -24.59 -25.57
N LEU A 315 29.78 -24.62 -25.31
CA LEU A 315 29.07 -25.85 -25.04
C LEU A 315 28.97 -26.73 -26.33
N GLU A 316 29.26 -28.01 -26.23
CA GLU A 316 29.13 -28.95 -27.34
C GLU A 316 27.67 -29.28 -27.65
N ALA A 317 26.81 -29.30 -26.63
CA ALA A 317 25.37 -29.56 -26.76
C ALA A 317 24.71 -28.66 -27.80
N SER A 318 23.74 -29.21 -28.51
CA SER A 318 22.91 -28.44 -29.47
C SER A 318 22.03 -27.41 -28.73
N LEU A 319 21.52 -26.42 -29.43
CA LEU A 319 20.61 -25.44 -28.85
C LEU A 319 19.32 -26.12 -28.33
N GLU A 320 18.84 -27.14 -29.01
CA GLU A 320 17.63 -27.86 -28.59
C GLU A 320 17.86 -28.67 -27.32
N GLU A 321 19.01 -29.30 -27.17
CA GLU A 321 19.39 -30.02 -25.96
C GLU A 321 19.52 -29.06 -24.78
N ILE A 322 20.19 -27.91 -24.95
CA ILE A 322 20.31 -26.87 -23.91
C ILE A 322 18.95 -26.40 -23.46
N LYS A 323 18.04 -26.12 -24.39
CA LYS A 323 16.68 -25.68 -24.08
C LYS A 323 15.88 -26.77 -23.34
N ALA A 324 15.97 -28.02 -23.79
CA ALA A 324 15.29 -29.14 -23.16
C ALA A 324 15.74 -29.37 -21.72
N ASP A 325 17.04 -29.30 -21.47
CA ASP A 325 17.62 -29.39 -20.13
C ASP A 325 17.14 -28.24 -19.23
N TRP A 326 17.14 -27.03 -19.75
CA TRP A 326 16.68 -25.84 -18.97
C TRP A 326 15.19 -25.92 -18.66
N ILE A 327 14.35 -26.39 -19.61
CA ILE A 327 12.92 -26.59 -19.37
C ILE A 327 12.72 -27.64 -18.28
N SER A 328 13.42 -28.80 -18.37
CA SER A 328 13.32 -29.86 -17.38
C SER A 328 13.72 -29.36 -15.97
N MET A 329 14.88 -28.70 -15.85
CA MET A 329 15.35 -28.11 -14.58
C MET A 329 14.40 -27.05 -14.04
N SER A 330 13.80 -26.24 -14.90
CA SER A 330 12.84 -25.21 -14.50
C SER A 330 11.56 -25.84 -13.96
N ILE A 331 10.99 -26.83 -14.65
CA ILE A 331 9.76 -27.52 -14.20
C ILE A 331 9.94 -28.10 -12.80
N GLU A 332 11.08 -28.76 -12.54
CA GLU A 332 11.36 -29.35 -11.23
C GLU A 332 11.44 -28.28 -10.12
N LYS A 333 12.08 -27.15 -10.42
CA LYS A 333 12.19 -26.03 -9.48
C LYS A 333 10.86 -25.33 -9.23
N TYR A 334 10.08 -25.07 -10.27
CA TYR A 334 8.76 -24.47 -10.12
C TYR A 334 7.84 -25.34 -9.26
N ARG A 335 7.94 -26.66 -9.38
CA ARG A 335 7.17 -27.59 -8.54
C ARG A 335 7.55 -27.57 -7.06
N SER A 336 8.79 -27.29 -6.73
CA SER A 336 9.33 -27.52 -5.37
C SER A 336 9.84 -26.28 -4.66
N GLN A 337 10.19 -25.20 -5.37
CA GLN A 337 10.98 -24.11 -4.79
C GLN A 337 10.47 -22.69 -5.14
N VAL A 338 9.57 -22.52 -6.11
CA VAL A 338 9.05 -21.20 -6.48
C VAL A 338 7.63 -21.05 -5.94
N PRO A 339 7.43 -20.27 -4.87
CA PRO A 339 6.10 -20.08 -4.33
C PRO A 339 5.23 -19.22 -5.25
N PRO A 340 3.93 -19.49 -5.33
CA PRO A 340 3.00 -18.59 -5.98
C PRO A 340 2.92 -17.25 -5.20
N LYS A 341 2.68 -16.16 -5.89
CA LYS A 341 2.39 -14.89 -5.23
C LYS A 341 1.10 -14.99 -4.41
N PRO A 342 0.99 -14.21 -3.33
CA PRO A 342 -0.26 -14.13 -2.57
C PRO A 342 -1.46 -13.85 -3.47
N GLY A 343 -2.53 -14.65 -3.34
CA GLY A 343 -3.74 -14.54 -4.16
C GLY A 343 -3.75 -15.34 -5.47
N THR A 344 -2.62 -15.85 -5.95
CA THR A 344 -2.54 -16.64 -7.21
C THR A 344 -3.47 -17.86 -7.20
N GLU A 345 -3.49 -18.63 -6.11
CA GLU A 345 -4.34 -19.83 -6.02
C GLU A 345 -5.83 -19.48 -6.03
N ALA A 346 -6.21 -18.42 -5.31
CA ALA A 346 -7.58 -17.92 -5.30
C ALA A 346 -8.00 -17.43 -6.69
N PHE A 347 -7.12 -16.71 -7.37
CA PHE A 347 -7.35 -16.24 -8.74
C PHE A 347 -7.48 -17.41 -9.74
N LEU A 348 -6.58 -18.38 -9.70
CA LEU A 348 -6.65 -19.55 -10.60
C LEU A 348 -7.91 -20.39 -10.33
N SER A 349 -8.29 -20.56 -9.06
CA SER A 349 -9.53 -21.24 -8.67
C SER A 349 -10.78 -20.49 -9.14
N TRP A 350 -10.76 -19.17 -9.10
CA TRP A 350 -11.82 -18.36 -9.68
C TRP A 350 -11.85 -18.48 -11.21
N ALA A 351 -10.71 -18.34 -11.89
CA ALA A 351 -10.61 -18.42 -13.33
C ALA A 351 -11.10 -19.78 -13.87
N ALA A 352 -10.79 -20.87 -13.18
CA ALA A 352 -11.25 -22.22 -13.53
C ALA A 352 -12.79 -22.39 -13.44
N LYS A 353 -13.46 -21.58 -12.62
CA LYS A 353 -14.94 -21.61 -12.49
C LYS A 353 -15.68 -20.77 -13.53
N GLN A 354 -14.94 -20.00 -14.35
CA GLN A 354 -15.53 -19.16 -15.40
C GLN A 354 -15.72 -19.89 -16.75
N ASN A 355 -15.38 -21.18 -16.83
CA ASN A 355 -15.58 -22.05 -18.00
C ASN A 355 -16.89 -22.81 -17.92
#